data_0d91e1ceade2a9c753d48d0b5d6cd7db
#
_entry.id   0d91e1ceade2a9c753d48d0b5d6cd7db
#
_cell.length_a   1.000
_cell.length_b   1.000
_cell.length_c   1.000
_cell.angle_alpha   90.00
_cell.angle_beta   90.00
_cell.angle_gamma   90.00
#
_symmetry.space_group_name_H-M   'P 1'
#
loop_
_entity.id
_entity.type
_entity.pdbx_description
1 polymer ?
#
loop_
_entity_poly.entity_id
_entity_poly.type
_entity_poly.pdbx_seq_one_letter_code
_entity_poly.pdbx_strand_id
1 'polypeptide(L)'
;MKNETRRNFFAKIAAIGAFVTGAPELFAEQSSSSGTSPAGGAPAASQGAEAPRRSGSNHIHDGIYYFSGTGANDGYPKDDHVLVTDPFEKHVTRTMDALKKSVERAGCTMDSIIQLQVFLCLPHADSVPMPMGKARFDAHKAQYDALNKIYGTYFSQGKAPSRACMAVEWIPGDSLIEIVGSALVVSPSAPAA
;
A
#
# COMPACT_ATOMS: atom_id res chain seq x y z
N MET A 1 -4.42 -27.12 41.61
CA MET A 1 -4.35 -28.13 40.52
C MET A 1 -4.23 -27.39 39.22
N LYS A 2 -3.09 -27.08 38.81
CA LYS A 2 -1.88 -27.61 38.22
C LYS A 2 -1.90 -27.52 36.72
N ASN A 3 -1.20 -26.53 36.25
CA ASN A 3 -0.76 -26.14 34.93
C ASN A 3 0.11 -27.21 34.24
N GLU A 4 -0.42 -28.29 33.74
CA GLU A 4 0.35 -29.26 32.96
C GLU A 4 -0.06 -29.44 31.49
N THR A 5 -1.10 -28.80 31.04
CA THR A 5 -1.66 -29.06 29.70
C THR A 5 -1.01 -28.25 28.56
N ARG A 6 -0.14 -27.30 28.85
CA ARG A 6 0.49 -26.44 27.80
C ARG A 6 1.90 -26.88 27.34
N ARG A 7 2.53 -27.80 28.04
CA ARG A 7 3.92 -28.21 27.69
C ARG A 7 4.02 -29.34 26.67
N ASN A 8 2.93 -30.05 26.39
CA ASN A 8 2.95 -31.23 25.51
C ASN A 8 2.50 -30.99 24.05
N PHE A 9 2.20 -29.76 23.70
CA PHE A 9 1.77 -29.45 22.32
C PHE A 9 2.96 -29.19 21.36
N PHE A 10 4.13 -28.85 21.90
CA PHE A 10 5.31 -28.53 21.06
C PHE A 10 6.26 -29.68 20.80
N ALA A 11 6.02 -30.85 21.36
CA ALA A 11 6.91 -31.99 21.22
C ALA A 11 6.61 -32.99 20.10
N LYS A 12 5.62 -32.71 19.24
CA LYS A 12 5.16 -33.63 18.17
C LYS A 12 5.31 -33.15 16.74
N ILE A 13 6.05 -32.05 16.46
CA ILE A 13 6.34 -31.60 15.09
C ILE A 13 7.85 -31.65 14.82
N ALA A 14 8.47 -32.79 15.13
CA ALA A 14 9.87 -33.04 14.78
C ALA A 14 10.01 -34.48 14.27
N ALA A 15 9.34 -34.81 13.17
CA ALA A 15 9.69 -36.03 12.39
C ALA A 15 8.80 -36.08 11.13
N ILE A 16 9.04 -35.29 10.09
CA ILE A 16 8.86 -35.68 8.69
C ILE A 16 9.82 -34.76 7.90
N GLY A 17 11.03 -35.19 7.80
CA GLY A 17 12.00 -34.64 6.87
C GLY A 17 12.59 -35.85 6.15
N ALA A 18 12.34 -35.98 4.87
CA ALA A 18 13.31 -36.51 3.92
C ALA A 18 12.65 -36.80 2.57
N PHE A 19 13.39 -36.43 1.53
CA PHE A 19 13.29 -36.85 0.14
C PHE A 19 12.16 -36.28 -0.74
N VAL A 20 12.49 -35.23 -1.51
CA VAL A 20 12.42 -35.34 -2.99
C VAL A 20 13.54 -34.48 -3.58
N THR A 21 14.60 -35.15 -4.04
CA THR A 21 15.52 -34.65 -5.07
C THR A 21 14.86 -34.90 -6.42
N GLY A 22 14.75 -33.85 -7.23
CA GLY A 22 14.28 -34.01 -8.61
C GLY A 22 13.93 -32.67 -9.24
N ALA A 23 14.93 -31.98 -9.80
CA ALA A 23 14.71 -31.02 -10.84
C ALA A 23 14.33 -31.75 -12.15
N PRO A 24 13.48 -31.17 -12.98
CA PRO A 24 14.00 -30.89 -14.30
C PRO A 24 13.76 -29.44 -14.76
N GLU A 25 14.80 -28.94 -15.37
CA GLU A 25 14.81 -27.76 -16.25
C GLU A 25 13.73 -27.85 -17.31
N LEU A 26 12.94 -26.79 -17.47
CA LEU A 26 12.13 -26.55 -18.66
C LEU A 26 12.01 -25.04 -18.87
N PHE A 27 13.09 -24.41 -19.28
CA PHE A 27 13.00 -23.16 -20.04
C PHE A 27 13.15 -23.48 -21.51
N ALA A 28 12.04 -23.52 -22.20
CA ALA A 28 12.01 -23.60 -23.65
C ALA A 28 12.33 -22.22 -24.25
N GLU A 29 13.35 -22.20 -25.06
CA GLU A 29 13.67 -21.13 -26.02
C GLU A 29 12.44 -20.75 -26.85
N GLN A 30 12.10 -19.48 -26.89
CA GLN A 30 11.21 -18.94 -27.90
C GLN A 30 12.04 -18.21 -28.97
N SER A 31 12.20 -18.91 -30.06
CA SER A 31 12.88 -18.46 -31.28
C SER A 31 12.22 -17.21 -31.87
N SER A 32 13.06 -16.25 -32.20
CA SER A 32 12.75 -15.09 -33.02
C SER A 32 12.45 -15.54 -34.47
N SER A 33 11.24 -15.28 -34.95
CA SER A 33 10.94 -15.33 -36.40
C SER A 33 10.82 -13.89 -36.93
N SER A 34 11.79 -13.51 -37.75
CA SER A 34 11.77 -12.34 -38.62
C SER A 34 10.76 -12.56 -39.74
N GLY A 35 9.65 -11.84 -39.74
CA GLY A 35 8.67 -11.79 -40.83
C GLY A 35 8.68 -10.42 -41.49
N THR A 36 9.06 -10.41 -42.73
CA THR A 36 9.13 -9.28 -43.67
C THR A 36 7.74 -8.70 -43.95
N SER A 37 7.55 -7.41 -43.82
CA SER A 37 6.35 -6.66 -44.21
C SER A 37 6.24 -6.48 -45.72
N PRO A 38 5.03 -6.49 -46.28
CA PRO A 38 4.75 -5.77 -47.51
C PRO A 38 4.08 -4.41 -47.23
N ALA A 39 4.56 -3.40 -47.94
CA ALA A 39 4.03 -2.07 -47.93
C ALA A 39 2.60 -2.00 -48.50
N GLY A 40 1.67 -1.49 -47.69
CA GLY A 40 0.32 -1.12 -48.11
C GLY A 40 -0.06 0.19 -47.42
N GLY A 41 -0.30 1.25 -48.23
CA GLY A 41 -0.61 2.58 -47.76
C GLY A 41 -1.85 2.63 -46.88
N ALA A 42 -1.71 3.25 -45.71
CA ALA A 42 -2.80 3.55 -44.80
C ALA A 42 -3.38 4.93 -45.10
N PRO A 43 -4.71 5.11 -45.06
CA PRO A 43 -5.33 6.43 -45.11
C PRO A 43 -5.04 7.22 -43.82
N ALA A 44 -4.88 8.54 -43.94
CA ALA A 44 -4.64 9.45 -42.84
C ALA A 44 -5.66 9.27 -41.72
N ALA A 45 -5.22 8.78 -40.59
CA ALA A 45 -6.04 8.72 -39.38
C ALA A 45 -6.28 10.14 -38.86
N SER A 46 -7.56 10.50 -38.75
CA SER A 46 -8.04 11.68 -38.03
C SER A 46 -7.40 11.72 -36.63
N GLN A 47 -6.83 12.85 -36.24
CA GLN A 47 -6.37 13.13 -34.88
C GLN A 47 -7.56 13.07 -33.94
N GLY A 48 -7.90 11.87 -33.47
CA GLY A 48 -8.79 11.66 -32.34
C GLY A 48 -8.15 12.26 -31.11
N ALA A 49 -8.90 13.08 -30.39
CA ALA A 49 -8.47 13.63 -29.11
C ALA A 49 -7.90 12.49 -28.23
N GLU A 50 -6.62 12.58 -27.90
CA GLU A 50 -5.94 11.63 -27.04
C GLU A 50 -6.70 11.58 -25.71
N ALA A 51 -7.33 10.45 -25.42
CA ALA A 51 -7.97 10.25 -24.13
C ALA A 51 -6.96 10.56 -23.01
N PRO A 52 -7.34 11.30 -21.97
CA PRO A 52 -6.40 11.70 -20.94
C PRO A 52 -5.68 10.47 -20.41
N ARG A 53 -4.35 10.47 -20.50
CA ARG A 53 -3.50 9.37 -19.97
C ARG A 53 -3.83 9.24 -18.50
N ARG A 54 -4.35 8.10 -18.12
CA ARG A 54 -4.59 7.77 -16.70
C ARG A 54 -3.24 7.76 -16.00
N SER A 55 -2.93 8.87 -15.35
CA SER A 55 -1.75 8.99 -14.49
C SER A 55 -2.08 8.31 -13.16
N GLY A 56 -1.43 7.19 -12.92
CA GLY A 56 -1.51 6.49 -11.63
C GLY A 56 -2.59 5.40 -11.57
N SER A 57 -2.48 4.58 -10.53
CA SER A 57 -3.37 3.46 -10.24
C SER A 57 -4.72 3.87 -9.60
N ASN A 58 -4.93 5.17 -9.37
CA ASN A 58 -6.16 5.70 -8.78
C ASN A 58 -7.23 5.90 -9.87
N HIS A 59 -8.44 5.42 -9.63
CA HIS A 59 -9.55 5.54 -10.57
C HIS A 59 -10.91 5.61 -9.88
N ILE A 60 -11.90 6.19 -10.57
CA ILE A 60 -13.29 6.19 -10.13
C ILE A 60 -14.06 5.17 -10.99
N HIS A 61 -14.80 4.29 -10.33
CA HIS A 61 -15.72 3.34 -10.97
C HIS A 61 -16.98 3.24 -10.13
N ASP A 62 -18.14 3.40 -10.78
CA ASP A 62 -19.48 3.35 -10.16
C ASP A 62 -19.61 4.23 -8.90
N GLY A 63 -19.07 5.44 -8.94
CA GLY A 63 -19.12 6.37 -7.81
C GLY A 63 -18.19 6.02 -6.65
N ILE A 64 -17.31 5.05 -6.82
CA ILE A 64 -16.28 4.68 -5.84
C ILE A 64 -14.93 5.10 -6.39
N TYR A 65 -14.20 5.87 -5.61
CA TYR A 65 -12.82 6.20 -5.84
C TYR A 65 -11.93 5.12 -5.20
N TYR A 66 -11.17 4.44 -6.02
CA TYR A 66 -10.15 3.48 -5.61
C TYR A 66 -8.79 4.14 -5.66
N PHE A 67 -8.05 4.08 -4.56
CA PHE A 67 -6.70 4.61 -4.49
C PHE A 67 -5.74 3.53 -4.01
N SER A 68 -4.57 3.53 -4.62
CA SER A 68 -3.49 2.62 -4.27
C SER A 68 -2.33 3.42 -3.69
N GLY A 69 -1.45 2.75 -2.97
CA GLY A 69 -0.18 3.22 -2.51
C GLY A 69 -0.03 4.72 -2.23
N THR A 70 -0.61 5.22 -1.12
CA THR A 70 -0.33 6.57 -0.64
C THR A 70 0.71 6.50 0.46
N GLY A 71 1.88 7.06 0.21
CA GLY A 71 3.01 7.09 1.13
C GLY A 71 3.35 8.50 1.65
N ALA A 72 4.34 8.59 2.51
CA ALA A 72 4.72 9.82 3.21
C ALA A 72 5.34 10.89 2.30
N ASN A 73 5.81 10.52 1.12
CA ASN A 73 6.43 11.43 0.17
C ASN A 73 5.52 11.82 -1.00
N ASP A 74 4.30 11.29 -1.04
CA ASP A 74 3.36 11.56 -2.11
C ASP A 74 2.84 13.01 -2.06
N GLY A 75 3.03 13.71 -3.18
CA GLY A 75 2.63 15.11 -3.29
C GLY A 75 3.56 16.11 -2.62
N TYR A 76 4.72 15.67 -2.13
CA TYR A 76 5.78 16.52 -1.61
C TYR A 76 6.93 16.66 -2.61
N PRO A 77 7.59 17.82 -2.71
CA PRO A 77 8.78 18.00 -3.54
C PRO A 77 9.94 17.17 -3.00
N LYS A 78 10.88 16.81 -3.87
CA LYS A 78 11.96 15.88 -3.56
C LYS A 78 12.87 16.32 -2.40
N ASP A 79 13.09 17.62 -2.30
CA ASP A 79 13.91 18.27 -1.26
C ASP A 79 13.22 18.31 0.12
N ASP A 80 11.92 18.03 0.16
CA ASP A 80 11.12 17.92 1.39
C ASP A 80 10.67 16.49 1.70
N HIS A 81 11.26 15.49 1.05
CA HIS A 81 10.94 14.09 1.35
C HIS A 81 11.37 13.71 2.77
N VAL A 82 10.56 12.91 3.43
CA VAL A 82 10.97 12.23 4.67
C VAL A 82 11.96 11.14 4.35
N LEU A 83 12.90 10.94 5.26
CA LEU A 83 13.88 9.88 5.18
C LEU A 83 13.45 8.69 6.04
N VAL A 84 13.92 7.50 5.73
CA VAL A 84 13.65 6.27 6.49
C VAL A 84 14.03 6.40 7.98
N THR A 85 14.94 7.30 8.32
CA THR A 85 15.40 7.59 9.69
C THR A 85 14.59 8.67 10.40
N ASP A 86 13.66 9.33 9.72
CA ASP A 86 12.78 10.32 10.35
C ASP A 86 11.82 9.62 11.34
N PRO A 87 11.30 10.35 12.35
CA PRO A 87 10.31 9.82 13.27
C PRO A 87 9.09 9.25 12.56
N PHE A 88 8.62 8.09 12.99
CA PHE A 88 7.48 7.40 12.36
C PHE A 88 6.20 8.27 12.33
N GLU A 89 5.98 9.08 13.35
CA GLU A 89 4.85 10.01 13.42
C GLU A 89 4.85 11.02 12.27
N LYS A 90 6.04 11.45 11.80
CA LYS A 90 6.18 12.33 10.63
C LYS A 90 5.72 11.62 9.37
N HIS A 91 6.08 10.34 9.19
CA HIS A 91 5.60 9.52 8.08
C HIS A 91 4.08 9.39 8.10
N VAL A 92 3.49 9.08 9.28
CA VAL A 92 2.03 8.95 9.42
C VAL A 92 1.32 10.26 9.05
N THR A 93 1.75 11.38 9.62
CA THR A 93 1.12 12.69 9.38
C THR A 93 1.15 13.03 7.89
N ARG A 94 2.31 12.91 7.24
CA ARG A 94 2.44 13.20 5.80
C ARG A 94 1.62 12.27 4.92
N THR A 95 1.60 10.97 5.23
CA THR A 95 0.76 10.01 4.50
C THR A 95 -0.72 10.35 4.63
N MET A 96 -1.19 10.69 5.82
CA MET A 96 -2.58 11.08 6.04
C MET A 96 -2.94 12.41 5.36
N ASP A 97 -2.02 13.38 5.33
CA ASP A 97 -2.20 14.64 4.60
C ASP A 97 -2.24 14.41 3.08
N ALA A 98 -1.37 13.55 2.56
CA ALA A 98 -1.36 13.17 1.15
C ALA A 98 -2.66 12.44 0.77
N LEU A 99 -3.11 11.49 1.60
CA LEU A 99 -4.37 10.78 1.43
C LEU A 99 -5.55 11.77 1.42
N LYS A 100 -5.62 12.67 2.38
CA LYS A 100 -6.67 13.70 2.45
C LYS A 100 -6.72 14.53 1.16
N LYS A 101 -5.59 15.05 0.71
CA LYS A 101 -5.50 15.79 -0.55
C LYS A 101 -5.94 14.96 -1.76
N SER A 102 -5.62 13.66 -1.78
CA SER A 102 -5.98 12.73 -2.85
C SER A 102 -7.49 12.49 -2.91
N VAL A 103 -8.12 12.17 -1.78
CA VAL A 103 -9.57 11.90 -1.72
C VAL A 103 -10.39 13.16 -1.99
N GLU A 104 -9.97 14.32 -1.47
CA GLU A 104 -10.63 15.60 -1.73
C GLU A 104 -10.55 15.99 -3.20
N ARG A 105 -9.42 15.78 -3.86
CA ARG A 105 -9.26 16.01 -5.31
C ARG A 105 -10.17 15.11 -6.15
N ALA A 106 -10.48 13.91 -5.66
CA ALA A 106 -11.38 12.97 -6.32
C ALA A 106 -12.88 13.27 -6.05
N GLY A 107 -13.21 14.33 -5.32
CA GLY A 107 -14.59 14.64 -4.93
C GLY A 107 -15.11 13.80 -3.78
N CYS A 108 -14.20 13.24 -2.96
CA CYS A 108 -14.50 12.50 -1.75
C CYS A 108 -14.20 13.34 -0.51
N THR A 109 -14.49 12.79 0.67
CA THR A 109 -14.06 13.33 1.96
C THR A 109 -13.39 12.23 2.77
N MET A 110 -12.63 12.57 3.80
CA MET A 110 -12.08 11.58 4.72
C MET A 110 -13.18 10.71 5.35
N ASP A 111 -14.32 11.31 5.67
CA ASP A 111 -15.47 10.61 6.26
C ASP A 111 -16.23 9.72 5.24
N SER A 112 -15.99 9.89 3.94
CA SER A 112 -16.57 9.05 2.89
C SER A 112 -15.72 7.83 2.54
N ILE A 113 -14.58 7.65 3.22
CA ILE A 113 -13.74 6.46 3.04
C ILE A 113 -14.48 5.22 3.52
N ILE A 114 -14.54 4.19 2.68
CA ILE A 114 -15.26 2.94 2.96
C ILE A 114 -14.39 2.02 3.80
N GLN A 115 -13.14 1.80 3.36
CA GLN A 115 -12.16 0.95 4.06
C GLN A 115 -10.74 1.37 3.73
N LEU A 116 -9.82 0.99 4.59
CA LEU A 116 -8.39 1.18 4.41
C LEU A 116 -7.60 -0.11 4.65
N GLN A 117 -6.54 -0.28 3.91
CA GLN A 117 -5.45 -1.21 4.22
C GLN A 117 -4.20 -0.38 4.49
N VAL A 118 -3.60 -0.59 5.64
CA VAL A 118 -2.43 0.14 6.10
C VAL A 118 -1.27 -0.83 6.23
N PHE A 119 -0.21 -0.55 5.50
CA PHE A 119 1.03 -1.30 5.53
C PHE A 119 2.06 -0.54 6.34
N LEU A 120 2.72 -1.22 7.27
CA LEU A 120 3.75 -0.66 8.14
C LEU A 120 5.07 -1.37 7.91
N CYS A 121 6.12 -0.60 7.68
CA CYS A 121 7.46 -1.08 7.48
C CYS A 121 8.38 -0.52 8.58
N LEU A 122 9.28 -1.33 9.11
CA LEU A 122 10.31 -0.83 10.01
C LEU A 122 11.42 -0.13 9.22
N PRO A 123 12.09 0.89 9.81
CA PRO A 123 13.26 1.49 9.21
C PRO A 123 14.29 0.42 8.86
N HIS A 124 14.74 0.44 7.62
CA HIS A 124 15.77 -0.46 7.16
C HIS A 124 16.68 0.29 6.18
N ALA A 125 17.92 0.41 6.54
CA ALA A 125 19.00 0.94 5.73
C ALA A 125 20.29 0.26 6.17
N ASP A 126 21.36 0.41 5.40
CA ASP A 126 22.66 -0.21 5.74
C ASP A 126 23.13 0.15 7.16
N SER A 127 22.77 1.35 7.64
CA SER A 127 23.10 1.84 8.98
C SER A 127 22.09 1.48 10.07
N VAL A 128 20.94 0.88 9.70
CA VAL A 128 19.85 0.56 10.63
C VAL A 128 19.47 -0.91 10.45
N PRO A 129 20.08 -1.83 11.21
CA PRO A 129 19.78 -3.24 11.10
C PRO A 129 18.34 -3.54 11.52
N MET A 130 17.68 -4.40 10.75
CA MET A 130 16.32 -4.84 11.03
C MET A 130 16.27 -5.59 12.38
N PRO A 131 15.41 -5.19 13.31
CA PRO A 131 15.25 -5.92 14.57
C PRO A 131 14.67 -7.31 14.34
N MET A 132 14.97 -8.24 15.24
CA MET A 132 14.55 -9.63 15.16
C MET A 132 13.71 -10.06 16.37
N GLY A 133 12.91 -11.12 16.21
CA GLY A 133 12.15 -11.75 17.28
C GLY A 133 11.24 -10.76 18.03
N LYS A 134 11.31 -10.76 19.35
CA LYS A 134 10.48 -9.90 20.21
C LYS A 134 10.71 -8.41 19.95
N ALA A 135 11.94 -7.98 19.68
CA ALA A 135 12.25 -6.58 19.40
C ALA A 135 11.53 -6.09 18.13
N ARG A 136 11.43 -6.94 17.10
CA ARG A 136 10.66 -6.64 15.88
C ARG A 136 9.16 -6.50 16.17
N PHE A 137 8.61 -7.40 16.95
CA PHE A 137 7.20 -7.33 17.38
C PHE A 137 6.92 -6.05 18.17
N ASP A 138 7.76 -5.70 19.15
CA ASP A 138 7.60 -4.51 19.98
C ASP A 138 7.72 -3.24 19.14
N ALA A 139 8.62 -3.21 18.13
CA ALA A 139 8.77 -2.08 17.22
C ALA A 139 7.51 -1.87 16.36
N HIS A 140 6.96 -2.92 15.75
CA HIS A 140 5.70 -2.82 15.00
C HIS A 140 4.52 -2.43 15.90
N LYS A 141 4.48 -2.91 17.14
CA LYS A 141 3.46 -2.50 18.10
C LYS A 141 3.56 -1.01 18.42
N ALA A 142 4.76 -0.48 18.60
CA ALA A 142 4.98 0.94 18.81
C ALA A 142 4.52 1.79 17.60
N GLN A 143 4.81 1.35 16.37
CA GLN A 143 4.28 1.99 15.16
C GLN A 143 2.76 1.97 15.13
N TYR A 144 2.13 0.84 15.44
CA TYR A 144 0.67 0.73 15.47
C TYR A 144 0.05 1.67 16.52
N ASP A 145 0.65 1.77 17.69
CA ASP A 145 0.18 2.66 18.76
C ASP A 145 0.35 4.14 18.37
N ALA A 146 1.44 4.51 17.71
CA ALA A 146 1.68 5.86 17.18
C ALA A 146 0.71 6.21 16.05
N LEU A 147 0.48 5.27 15.11
CA LEU A 147 -0.52 5.42 14.05
C LEU A 147 -1.91 5.72 14.64
N ASN A 148 -2.35 4.97 15.66
CA ASN A 148 -3.67 5.13 16.26
C ASN A 148 -3.89 6.52 16.84
N LYS A 149 -2.87 7.12 17.44
CA LYS A 149 -2.96 8.48 18.01
C LYS A 149 -3.21 9.54 16.94
N ILE A 150 -2.60 9.39 15.76
CA ILE A 150 -2.69 10.38 14.68
C ILE A 150 -3.90 10.09 13.79
N TYR A 151 -4.11 8.83 13.41
CA TYR A 151 -5.15 8.40 12.47
C TYR A 151 -6.54 8.93 12.84
N GLY A 152 -6.93 8.81 14.11
CA GLY A 152 -8.25 9.23 14.59
C GLY A 152 -8.53 10.72 14.41
N THR A 153 -7.51 11.57 14.32
CA THR A 153 -7.67 13.03 14.22
C THR A 153 -8.10 13.48 12.80
N TYR A 154 -8.03 12.60 11.82
CA TYR A 154 -8.38 12.90 10.43
C TYR A 154 -9.85 12.65 10.10
N PHE A 155 -10.61 12.08 11.02
CA PHE A 155 -12.03 11.73 10.83
C PHE A 155 -12.91 12.44 11.83
N SER A 156 -14.13 12.74 11.42
CA SER A 156 -15.16 13.18 12.36
C SER A 156 -15.47 12.07 13.37
N GLN A 157 -15.98 12.45 14.54
CA GLN A 157 -16.25 11.48 15.61
C GLN A 157 -17.14 10.30 15.12
N GLY A 158 -16.66 9.10 15.28
CA GLY A 158 -17.36 7.87 14.87
C GLY A 158 -17.39 7.59 13.37
N LYS A 159 -16.64 8.38 12.55
CA LYS A 159 -16.58 8.23 11.09
C LYS A 159 -15.31 7.55 10.57
N ALA A 160 -14.37 7.24 11.45
CA ALA A 160 -13.18 6.50 11.04
C ALA A 160 -13.59 5.16 10.39
N PRO A 161 -13.12 4.86 9.16
CA PRO A 161 -13.51 3.64 8.46
C PRO A 161 -12.91 2.40 9.11
N SER A 162 -13.46 1.23 8.78
CA SER A 162 -12.80 -0.03 9.10
C SER A 162 -11.45 -0.11 8.38
N ARG A 163 -10.46 -0.70 9.04
CA ARG A 163 -9.13 -0.88 8.42
C ARG A 163 -8.51 -2.21 8.81
N ALA A 164 -7.73 -2.77 7.89
CA ALA A 164 -6.72 -3.77 8.18
C ALA A 164 -5.36 -3.07 8.34
N CYS A 165 -4.55 -3.50 9.31
CA CYS A 165 -3.19 -3.00 9.48
C CYS A 165 -2.22 -4.18 9.47
N MET A 166 -1.22 -4.12 8.61
CA MET A 166 -0.30 -5.22 8.33
C MET A 166 1.13 -4.73 8.41
N ALA A 167 1.99 -5.56 9.01
CA ALA A 167 3.43 -5.36 8.93
C ALA A 167 3.96 -5.98 7.65
N VAL A 168 4.77 -5.24 6.91
CA VAL A 168 5.43 -5.70 5.68
C VAL A 168 6.93 -5.53 5.79
N GLU A 169 7.65 -6.22 4.94
CA GLU A 169 9.11 -6.20 4.94
C GLU A 169 9.65 -4.91 4.33
N TRP A 170 8.97 -4.38 3.33
CA TRP A 170 9.44 -3.23 2.57
C TRP A 170 8.26 -2.46 1.93
N ILE A 171 8.44 -1.16 1.78
CA ILE A 171 7.55 -0.24 1.07
C ILE A 171 8.43 0.58 0.10
N PRO A 172 7.98 0.86 -1.14
CA PRO A 172 8.73 1.67 -2.08
C PRO A 172 9.07 3.07 -1.54
N GLY A 173 10.28 3.53 -1.85
CA GLY A 173 10.79 4.82 -1.35
C GLY A 173 11.15 4.77 0.14
N ASP A 174 11.25 5.93 0.77
CA ASP A 174 11.64 6.08 2.17
C ASP A 174 10.44 6.12 3.12
N SER A 175 9.23 5.81 2.65
CA SER A 175 8.03 5.79 3.49
C SER A 175 8.03 4.55 4.40
N LEU A 176 7.69 4.74 5.67
CA LEU A 176 7.49 3.65 6.63
C LEU A 176 6.02 3.25 6.77
N ILE A 177 5.13 3.88 6.01
CA ILE A 177 3.70 3.59 5.97
C ILE A 177 3.17 3.81 4.56
N GLU A 178 2.30 2.91 4.11
CA GLU A 178 1.54 3.05 2.87
C GLU A 178 0.07 2.74 3.12
N ILE A 179 -0.83 3.49 2.49
CA ILE A 179 -2.27 3.33 2.65
C ILE A 179 -2.92 3.12 1.30
N VAL A 180 -3.76 2.09 1.23
CA VAL A 180 -4.59 1.72 0.08
C VAL A 180 -6.05 1.69 0.53
N GLY A 181 -6.99 2.03 -0.33
CA GLY A 181 -8.39 1.96 0.05
C GLY A 181 -9.37 2.42 -1.00
N SER A 182 -10.58 2.68 -0.54
CA SER A 182 -11.67 3.18 -1.37
C SER A 182 -12.55 4.18 -0.62
N ALA A 183 -13.12 5.13 -1.36
CA ALA A 183 -14.01 6.16 -0.83
C ALA A 183 -15.21 6.38 -1.75
N LEU A 184 -16.35 6.75 -1.20
CA LEU A 184 -17.51 7.19 -1.98
C LEU A 184 -17.26 8.61 -2.49
N VAL A 185 -17.49 8.80 -3.79
CA VAL A 185 -17.54 10.13 -4.39
C VAL A 185 -18.79 10.82 -3.86
N VAL A 186 -18.61 11.92 -3.14
CA VAL A 186 -19.73 12.72 -2.64
C VAL A 186 -20.10 13.68 -3.76
N SER A 187 -21.23 13.48 -4.41
CA SER A 187 -21.75 14.47 -5.35
C SER A 187 -21.87 15.80 -4.60
N PRO A 188 -21.38 16.92 -5.17
CA PRO A 188 -21.60 18.22 -4.56
C PRO A 188 -23.12 18.36 -4.36
N SER A 189 -23.55 18.52 -3.09
CA SER A 189 -24.94 18.82 -2.78
C SER A 189 -25.35 20.01 -3.63
N ALA A 190 -26.43 19.88 -4.42
CA ALA A 190 -26.99 20.98 -5.14
C ALA A 190 -27.18 22.14 -4.15
N PRO A 191 -26.82 23.39 -4.51
CA PRO A 191 -27.05 24.52 -3.63
C PRO A 191 -28.53 24.53 -3.24
N ALA A 192 -28.82 24.65 -1.94
CA ALA A 192 -30.18 24.76 -1.45
C ALA A 192 -30.83 25.93 -2.18
N ALA A 193 -31.95 25.65 -2.88
CA ALA A 193 -32.73 26.63 -3.64
C ALA A 193 -33.43 27.58 -2.68
#